data_de45b74c521ac648bdc7735ea003007a
#
_entry.id   de45b74c521ac648bdc7735ea003007a
#
_cell.length_a   1.000
_cell.length_b   1.000
_cell.length_c   1.000
_cell.angle_alpha   90.00
_cell.angle_beta   90.00
_cell.angle_gamma   90.00
#
_symmetry.space_group_name_H-M   'P 1'
#
loop_
_entity.id
_entity.type
_entity.pdbx_description
1 polymer ?
#
loop_
_entity_poly.entity_id
_entity_poly.type
_entity_poly.pdbx_seq_one_letter_code
_entity_poly.pdbx_strand_id
1 'polypeptide(L)'
;MASLPSDRRLADLCLDLQVERSKLSALVLSLANLQRDWHVPEAAEERSDAAALRLQSFYTGIERCFVQIVRVLNGGPPDGADWHRRLLERMGVSTELR
;
A
#
# COMPACT_ATOMS: atom_id res chain seq x y z
N MET A 1 15.28 1.04 23.61
CA MET A 1 13.96 0.41 23.45
C MET A 1 12.95 1.46 23.02
N ALA A 2 12.23 1.16 21.96
CA ALA A 2 11.23 2.11 21.48
C ALA A 2 10.05 2.19 22.46
N SER A 3 9.61 3.40 22.79
CA SER A 3 8.42 3.59 23.60
C SER A 3 7.18 3.27 22.77
N LEU A 4 6.10 2.88 23.45
CA LEU A 4 4.83 2.66 22.78
C LEU A 4 4.32 3.99 22.22
N PRO A 5 3.72 3.96 21.02
CA PRO A 5 3.12 5.17 20.47
C PRO A 5 1.94 5.63 21.34
N SER A 6 1.70 6.94 21.36
CA SER A 6 0.57 7.51 22.06
C SER A 6 -0.74 7.12 21.36
N ASP A 7 -1.84 7.17 22.12
CA ASP A 7 -3.16 6.92 21.56
C ASP A 7 -3.48 7.85 20.39
N ARG A 8 -3.02 9.10 20.50
CA ARG A 8 -3.23 10.08 19.45
C ARG A 8 -2.49 9.69 18.16
N ARG A 9 -1.24 9.22 18.29
CA ARG A 9 -0.47 8.78 17.12
C ARG A 9 -1.10 7.57 16.46
N LEU A 10 -1.62 6.65 17.26
CA LEU A 10 -2.32 5.48 16.71
C LEU A 10 -3.62 5.88 16.03
N ALA A 11 -4.37 6.83 16.60
CA ALA A 11 -5.59 7.33 15.98
C ALA A 11 -5.29 8.02 14.65
N ASP A 12 -4.25 8.86 14.61
CA ASP A 12 -3.84 9.52 13.36
C ASP A 12 -3.41 8.50 12.32
N LEU A 13 -2.67 7.46 12.71
CA LEU A 13 -2.28 6.39 11.81
C LEU A 13 -3.51 5.70 11.22
N CYS A 14 -4.51 5.40 12.05
CA CYS A 14 -5.74 4.77 11.58
C CYS A 14 -6.47 5.63 10.56
N LEU A 15 -6.53 6.95 10.79
CA LEU A 15 -7.14 7.87 9.83
C LEU A 15 -6.37 7.91 8.52
N ASP A 16 -5.04 7.96 8.58
CA ASP A 16 -4.20 7.96 7.38
C ASP A 16 -4.36 6.67 6.58
N LEU A 17 -4.44 5.53 7.28
CA LEU A 17 -4.65 4.24 6.63
C LEU A 17 -6.03 4.14 6.00
N GLN A 18 -7.05 4.74 6.61
CA GLN A 18 -8.39 4.79 6.02
C GLN A 18 -8.41 5.59 4.72
N VAL A 19 -7.68 6.70 4.67
CA VAL A 19 -7.55 7.50 3.44
C VAL A 19 -6.86 6.68 2.36
N GLU A 20 -5.75 6.02 2.68
CA GLU A 20 -5.05 5.17 1.71
C GLU A 20 -5.91 4.00 1.25
N ARG A 21 -6.67 3.38 2.15
CA ARG A 21 -7.59 2.31 1.81
C ARG A 21 -8.63 2.77 0.79
N SER A 22 -9.17 3.96 0.96
CA SER A 22 -10.14 4.51 0.01
C SER A 22 -9.53 4.70 -1.37
N LYS A 23 -8.30 5.18 -1.44
CA LYS A 23 -7.57 5.34 -2.71
C LYS A 23 -7.30 3.99 -3.37
N LEU A 24 -6.90 2.99 -2.59
CA LEU A 24 -6.64 1.65 -3.09
C LEU A 24 -7.91 0.98 -3.60
N SER A 25 -9.03 1.18 -2.91
CA SER A 25 -10.32 0.67 -3.34
C SER A 25 -10.75 1.28 -4.67
N ALA A 26 -10.52 2.57 -4.85
CA ALA A 26 -10.80 3.25 -6.12
C ALA A 26 -9.96 2.69 -7.26
N LEU A 27 -8.69 2.36 -6.99
CA LEU A 27 -7.82 1.73 -7.99
C LEU A 27 -8.31 0.34 -8.37
N VAL A 28 -8.78 -0.44 -7.40
CA VAL A 28 -9.33 -1.78 -7.67
C VAL A 28 -10.57 -1.68 -8.55
N LEU A 29 -11.46 -0.75 -8.27
CA LEU A 29 -12.65 -0.52 -9.11
C LEU A 29 -12.26 -0.10 -10.52
N SER A 30 -11.26 0.75 -10.65
CA SER A 30 -10.76 1.20 -11.94
C SER A 30 -10.18 0.03 -12.76
N LEU A 31 -9.45 -0.87 -12.10
CA LEU A 31 -8.94 -2.09 -12.74
C LEU A 31 -10.07 -3.01 -13.17
N ALA A 32 -11.10 -3.15 -12.35
CA ALA A 32 -12.26 -3.97 -12.68
C ALA A 32 -12.99 -3.42 -13.92
N ASN A 33 -13.06 -2.09 -14.04
CA ASN A 33 -13.66 -1.46 -15.23
C ASN A 33 -12.84 -1.75 -16.48
N LEU A 34 -11.52 -1.76 -16.39
CA LEU A 34 -10.67 -2.14 -17.52
C LEU A 34 -10.86 -3.60 -17.90
N GLN A 35 -11.10 -4.47 -16.94
CA GLN A 35 -11.27 -5.89 -17.16
C GLN A 35 -12.51 -6.18 -18.03
N ARG A 36 -13.56 -5.39 -17.93
CA ARG A 36 -14.78 -5.58 -18.72
C ARG A 36 -14.51 -5.57 -20.20
N ASP A 37 -13.61 -4.69 -20.65
CA ASP A 37 -13.33 -4.48 -22.07
C ASP A 37 -11.99 -5.10 -22.48
N TRP A 38 -11.44 -5.99 -21.63
CA TRP A 38 -10.10 -6.50 -21.85
C TRP A 38 -9.92 -7.20 -23.20
N HIS A 39 -10.99 -7.84 -23.69
CA HIS A 39 -10.95 -8.61 -24.94
C HIS A 39 -11.34 -7.77 -26.16
N VAL A 40 -11.73 -6.52 -25.98
CA VAL A 40 -12.06 -5.63 -27.09
C VAL A 40 -10.75 -5.17 -27.74
N PRO A 41 -10.56 -5.38 -29.06
CA PRO A 41 -9.29 -5.05 -29.71
C PRO A 41 -9.04 -3.55 -29.82
N GLU A 42 -10.07 -2.73 -29.90
CA GLU A 42 -9.93 -1.27 -29.97
C GLU A 42 -9.36 -0.75 -28.64
N ALA A 43 -8.34 0.10 -28.72
CA ALA A 43 -7.68 0.69 -27.55
C ALA A 43 -7.06 -0.34 -26.59
N ALA A 44 -6.67 -1.50 -27.10
CA ALA A 44 -6.07 -2.55 -26.27
C ALA A 44 -4.74 -2.09 -25.64
N GLU A 45 -3.93 -1.37 -26.40
CA GLU A 45 -2.64 -0.88 -25.91
C GLU A 45 -2.85 0.16 -24.79
N GLU A 46 -3.77 1.07 -25.00
CA GLU A 46 -4.09 2.10 -24.01
C GLU A 46 -4.64 1.47 -22.71
N ARG A 47 -5.45 0.42 -22.82
CA ARG A 47 -5.94 -0.29 -21.65
C ARG A 47 -4.81 -0.98 -20.89
N SER A 48 -3.88 -1.60 -21.62
CA SER A 48 -2.73 -2.26 -21.02
C SER A 48 -1.86 -1.26 -20.28
N ASP A 49 -1.59 -0.11 -20.88
CA ASP A 49 -0.83 0.97 -20.26
C ASP A 49 -1.53 1.50 -19.02
N ALA A 50 -2.84 1.70 -19.11
CA ALA A 50 -3.63 2.17 -17.97
C ALA A 50 -3.61 1.16 -16.83
N ALA A 51 -3.72 -0.13 -17.12
CA ALA A 51 -3.64 -1.18 -16.10
C ALA A 51 -2.28 -1.17 -15.42
N ALA A 52 -1.20 -1.05 -16.18
CA ALA A 52 0.16 -1.02 -15.62
C ALA A 52 0.34 0.16 -14.68
N LEU A 53 -0.13 1.35 -15.06
CA LEU A 53 -0.05 2.54 -14.21
C LEU A 53 -0.85 2.37 -12.92
N ARG A 54 -2.04 1.79 -13.01
CA ARG A 54 -2.87 1.58 -11.83
C ARG A 54 -2.30 0.54 -10.88
N LEU A 55 -1.71 -0.52 -11.43
CA LEU A 55 -1.02 -1.54 -10.62
C LEU A 55 0.19 -0.94 -9.92
N GLN A 56 0.96 -0.09 -10.60
CA GLN A 56 2.08 0.60 -9.99
C GLN A 56 1.61 1.53 -8.86
N SER A 57 0.53 2.27 -9.09
CA SER A 57 -0.05 3.14 -8.07
C SER A 57 -0.55 2.35 -6.87
N PHE A 58 -1.15 1.19 -7.10
CA PHE A 58 -1.60 0.29 -6.04
C PHE A 58 -0.40 -0.18 -5.20
N TYR A 59 0.65 -0.64 -5.85
CA TYR A 59 1.86 -1.10 -5.18
C TYR A 59 2.47 0.03 -4.32
N THR A 60 2.60 1.23 -4.90
CA THR A 60 3.12 2.40 -4.19
C THR A 60 2.26 2.74 -2.98
N GLY A 61 0.95 2.63 -3.10
CA GLY A 61 0.02 2.87 -1.99
C GLY A 61 0.20 1.87 -0.86
N ILE A 62 0.38 0.60 -1.18
CA ILE A 62 0.65 -0.45 -0.19
C ILE A 62 1.97 -0.17 0.53
N GLU A 63 3.03 0.19 -0.20
CA GLU A 63 4.31 0.55 0.41
C GLU A 63 4.18 1.74 1.34
N ARG A 64 3.39 2.74 0.95
CA ARG A 64 3.16 3.92 1.78
C ARG A 64 2.49 3.54 3.10
N CYS A 65 1.50 2.63 3.06
CA CYS A 65 0.86 2.13 4.27
C CYS A 65 1.87 1.45 5.18
N PHE A 66 2.72 0.59 4.63
CA PHE A 66 3.72 -0.13 5.43
C PHE A 66 4.72 0.84 6.06
N VAL A 67 5.19 1.83 5.30
CA VAL A 67 6.12 2.84 5.82
C VAL A 67 5.48 3.61 6.97
N GLN A 68 4.22 4.00 6.85
CA GLN A 68 3.50 4.71 7.91
C GLN A 68 3.39 3.86 9.18
N ILE A 69 3.06 2.59 9.02
CA ILE A 69 2.94 1.66 10.15
C ILE A 69 4.29 1.52 10.86
N VAL A 70 5.35 1.25 10.10
CA VAL A 70 6.69 1.08 10.67
C VAL A 70 7.15 2.36 11.35
N ARG A 71 6.89 3.51 10.73
CA ARG A 71 7.28 4.80 11.29
C ARG A 71 6.63 5.06 12.64
N VAL A 72 5.34 4.73 12.77
CA VAL A 72 4.62 4.93 14.03
C VAL A 72 5.06 3.92 15.08
N LEU A 73 5.24 2.65 14.71
CA LEU A 73 5.58 1.60 15.67
C LEU A 73 7.04 1.64 16.10
N ASN A 74 7.95 2.08 15.23
CA ASN A 74 9.39 2.05 15.49
C ASN A 74 10.02 3.44 15.61
N GLY A 75 9.25 4.50 15.49
CA GLY A 75 9.72 5.86 15.68
C GLY A 75 10.46 6.47 14.49
N GLY A 76 10.56 5.78 13.36
CA GLY A 76 11.20 6.32 12.19
C GLY A 76 11.06 5.45 10.97
N PRO A 77 11.33 6.00 9.77
CA PRO A 77 11.23 5.23 8.54
C PRO A 77 12.33 4.19 8.45
N PRO A 78 12.08 3.08 7.75
CA PRO A 78 13.15 2.15 7.43
C PRO A 78 14.15 2.80 6.48
N ASP A 79 15.43 2.45 6.59
CA ASP A 79 16.49 2.97 5.74
C ASP A 79 17.38 1.83 5.26
N GLY A 80 18.29 2.16 4.35
CA GLY A 80 19.20 1.18 3.78
C GLY A 80 18.67 0.63 2.45
N ALA A 81 19.56 -0.08 1.73
CA ALA A 81 19.26 -0.54 0.37
C ALA A 81 18.23 -1.66 0.33
N ASP A 82 18.04 -2.37 1.43
CA ASP A 82 17.13 -3.52 1.51
C ASP A 82 15.89 -3.25 2.36
N TRP A 83 15.51 -1.98 2.51
CA TRP A 83 14.41 -1.62 3.40
C TRP A 83 13.07 -2.23 2.99
N HIS A 84 12.83 -2.40 1.70
CA HIS A 84 11.60 -3.05 1.21
C HIS A 84 11.49 -4.49 1.75
N ARG A 85 12.57 -5.25 1.65
CA ARG A 85 12.59 -6.62 2.12
C ARG A 85 12.38 -6.68 3.63
N ARG A 86 13.08 -5.83 4.38
CA ARG A 86 12.94 -5.80 5.84
C ARG A 86 11.54 -5.41 6.28
N LEU A 87 10.91 -4.49 5.55
CA LEU A 87 9.55 -4.08 5.81
C LEU A 87 8.59 -5.27 5.65
N LEU A 88 8.70 -6.00 4.54
CA LEU A 88 7.87 -7.16 4.28
C LEU A 88 8.08 -8.27 5.30
N GLU A 89 9.34 -8.50 5.71
CA GLU A 89 9.67 -9.48 6.74
C GLU A 89 9.00 -9.14 8.06
N ARG A 90 9.03 -7.87 8.46
CA ARG A 90 8.38 -7.42 9.69
C ARG A 90 6.87 -7.63 9.67
N MET A 91 6.25 -7.30 8.55
CA MET A 91 4.81 -7.51 8.40
C MET A 91 4.46 -9.00 8.44
N GLY A 92 5.32 -9.83 7.86
CA GLY A 92 5.16 -11.28 7.89
C GLY A 92 5.27 -11.86 9.29
N VAL A 93 6.25 -11.40 10.06
CA VAL A 93 6.44 -11.83 11.46
C VAL A 93 5.20 -11.47 12.29
N SER A 94 4.68 -10.25 12.12
CA SER A 94 3.46 -9.82 12.81
C SER A 94 2.28 -10.73 12.48
N THR A 95 2.18 -11.19 11.25
CA THR A 95 1.12 -12.09 10.81
C THR A 95 1.27 -13.48 11.43
N GLU A 96 2.50 -13.97 11.55
CA GLU A 96 2.78 -15.29 12.09
C GLU A 96 2.51 -15.39 13.58
N LEU A 97 2.59 -14.30 14.30
CA LEU A 97 2.38 -14.26 15.75
C LEU A 97 0.93 -14.31 16.18
N ARG A 98 0.02 -14.40 15.28
CA ARG A 98 -1.41 -14.51 15.59
C ARG A 98 -1.77 -15.87 16.17
#